data_5192d5309bf60e37946400bd73761ace
#
_entry.id   5192d5309bf60e37946400bd73761ace
#
_cell.length_a   1.000
_cell.length_b   1.000
_cell.length_c   1.000
_cell.angle_alpha   90.00
_cell.angle_beta   90.00
_cell.angle_gamma   90.00
#
_symmetry.space_group_name_H-M   'P 1'
#
loop_
_entity.id
_entity.type
_entity.pdbx_description
1 polymer ?
#
loop_
_entity_poly.entity_id
_entity_poly.type
_entity_poly.pdbx_seq_one_letter_code
_entity_poly.pdbx_strand_id
1 'polypeptide(L)' 'MDVVKERAQLYIRISDLLAKPRRDNNDEAELDRLQRKLRDNLMHVGRPPGGGPP' A
#
# COMPACT_ATOMS: atom_id res chain seq x y z
N MET A 1 6.57 -9.28 -12.23
CA MET A 1 6.33 -8.83 -10.87
C MET A 1 4.87 -9.12 -10.50
N ASP A 2 4.69 -9.74 -9.38
CA ASP A 2 3.35 -10.18 -8.99
C ASP A 2 2.67 -9.11 -8.15
N VAL A 3 1.67 -8.47 -8.71
CA VAL A 3 0.94 -7.40 -8.06
C VAL A 3 0.21 -7.91 -6.81
N VAL A 4 -0.31 -9.12 -6.89
CA VAL A 4 -1.02 -9.72 -5.76
C VAL A 4 -0.06 -9.98 -4.59
N LYS A 5 1.13 -10.45 -4.91
CA LYS A 5 2.14 -10.73 -3.91
C LYS A 5 2.59 -9.44 -3.24
N GLU A 6 2.79 -8.40 -4.03
CA GLU A 6 3.17 -7.11 -3.49
C GLU A 6 2.09 -6.56 -2.58
N ARG A 7 0.84 -6.69 -2.99
CA ARG A 7 -0.28 -6.24 -2.18
C ARG A 7 -0.33 -6.96 -0.84
N ALA A 8 -0.12 -8.27 -0.87
CA ALA A 8 -0.13 -9.06 0.35
C ALA A 8 0.96 -8.59 1.31
N GLN A 9 2.15 -8.32 0.78
CA GLN A 9 3.23 -7.83 1.61
C GLN A 9 2.93 -6.45 2.20
N LEU A 10 2.30 -5.60 1.43
CA LEU A 10 1.90 -4.28 1.92
C LEU A 10 0.90 -4.41 3.05
N TYR A 11 -0.08 -5.28 2.90
CA TYR A 11 -1.08 -5.50 3.96
C TYR A 11 -0.42 -6.03 5.23
N ILE A 12 0.47 -6.99 5.08
CA ILE A 12 1.17 -7.56 6.23
C ILE A 12 1.95 -6.48 6.96
N ARG A 13 2.68 -5.67 6.23
CA ARG A 13 3.50 -4.64 6.84
C ARG A 13 2.65 -3.57 7.52
N ILE A 14 1.59 -3.14 6.85
CA ILE A 14 0.68 -2.15 7.41
C ILE A 14 0.03 -2.69 8.69
N SER A 15 -0.43 -3.93 8.64
CA SER A 15 -1.04 -4.57 9.79
C SER A 15 -0.07 -4.64 10.96
N ASP A 16 1.18 -4.97 10.68
CA ASP A 16 2.21 -5.07 11.69
C ASP A 16 2.43 -3.71 12.37
N LEU A 17 2.48 -2.65 11.58
CA LEU A 17 2.65 -1.32 12.14
C LEU A 17 1.43 -0.88 12.95
N LEU A 18 0.24 -1.21 12.48
CA LEU A 18 -0.98 -0.87 13.19
C LEU A 18 -1.11 -1.64 14.51
N ALA A 19 -0.53 -2.83 14.57
CA ALA A 19 -0.58 -3.64 15.77
C ALA A 19 0.36 -3.16 16.87
N LYS A 20 1.29 -2.29 16.53
CA LYS A 20 2.22 -1.78 17.52
C LYS A 20 1.49 -0.92 18.54
N PRO A 21 1.76 -1.13 19.84
CA PRO A 21 1.13 -0.31 20.87
C PRO A 21 1.59 1.14 20.81
N ARG A 22 2.79 1.37 20.33
CA ARG A 22 3.32 2.71 20.17
C ARG A 22 4.02 2.82 18.83
N ARG A 23 3.68 3.87 18.11
CA ARG A 23 4.33 4.18 16.86
C ARG A 23 5.06 5.51 17.02
N ASP A 24 6.33 5.52 16.66
CA ASP A 24 7.08 6.77 16.64
C ASP A 24 6.93 7.43 15.26
N ASN A 25 7.62 8.54 15.09
CA ASN A 25 7.53 9.30 13.85
C ASN A 25 7.96 8.49 12.64
N ASN A 26 8.98 7.66 12.82
CA ASN A 26 9.46 6.83 11.72
C ASN A 26 8.41 5.80 11.31
N ASP A 27 7.77 5.18 12.30
CA ASP A 27 6.74 4.21 12.03
C ASP A 27 5.55 4.83 11.32
N GLU A 28 5.18 6.03 11.73
CA GLU A 28 4.06 6.72 11.11
C GLU A 28 4.37 7.14 9.69
N ALA A 29 5.60 7.58 9.45
CA ALA A 29 6.01 7.92 8.10
C ALA A 29 6.01 6.69 7.19
N GLU A 30 6.48 5.58 7.72
CA GLU A 30 6.47 4.34 6.96
C GLU A 30 5.05 3.88 6.67
N LEU A 31 4.17 3.98 7.66
CA LEU A 31 2.77 3.60 7.49
C LEU A 31 2.12 4.43 6.40
N ASP A 32 2.35 5.73 6.41
CA ASP A 32 1.80 6.61 5.39
C ASP A 32 2.31 6.22 4.01
N ARG A 33 3.60 5.95 3.90
CA ARG A 33 4.20 5.55 2.63
C ARG A 33 3.61 4.24 2.14
N LEU A 34 3.44 3.28 3.05
CA LEU A 34 2.86 1.99 2.68
C LEU A 34 1.43 2.12 2.23
N GLN A 35 0.67 2.97 2.90
CA GLN A 35 -0.72 3.21 2.51
C GLN A 35 -0.81 3.83 1.13
N ARG A 36 0.10 4.73 0.81
CA ARG A 36 0.14 5.31 -0.53
C ARG A 36 0.49 4.28 -1.58
N LYS A 37 1.45 3.42 -1.26
CA LYS A 37 1.82 2.35 -2.19
C LYS A 37 0.66 1.39 -2.41
N LEU A 38 -0.05 1.07 -1.35
CA LEU A 38 -1.19 0.18 -1.46
C LEU A 38 -2.28 0.81 -2.31
N ARG A 39 -2.55 2.07 -2.07
CA ARG A 39 -3.55 2.78 -2.86
C ARG A 39 -3.16 2.79 -4.34
N ASP A 40 -1.91 3.07 -4.62
CA ASP A 40 -1.41 3.09 -5.99
C ASP A 40 -1.54 1.70 -6.62
N ASN A 41 -1.21 0.66 -5.87
CA ASN A 41 -1.35 -0.71 -6.33
C ASN A 41 -2.79 -1.04 -6.68
N LEU A 42 -3.72 -0.66 -5.83
CA LEU A 42 -5.13 -0.94 -6.05
C LEU A 42 -5.66 -0.17 -7.26
N MET A 43 -5.27 1.08 -7.38
CA MET A 43 -5.70 1.90 -8.50
C MET A 43 -5.12 1.39 -9.81
N HIS A 44 -3.87 0.94 -9.76
CA HIS A 44 -3.21 0.43 -10.94
C HIS A 44 -3.91 -0.82 -11.47
N VAL A 45 -4.32 -1.69 -10.56
CA VAL A 45 -5.02 -2.91 -10.95
C VAL A 45 -6.40 -2.61 -11.49
N GLY A 46 -7.08 -1.64 -10.89
CA GLY A 46 -8.41 -1.29 -11.32
C GLY A 46 -8.47 -0.40 -12.54
N ARG A 47 -7.34 0.00 -13.05
CA ARG A 47 -7.32 0.92 -14.16
C ARG A 47 -7.52 0.19 -15.48
N PRO A 48 -8.44 0.63 -16.31
CA PRO A 48 -8.62 -0.01 -17.61
C PRO A 48 -7.41 0.23 -18.48
N PRO A 49 -7.04 -0.77 -19.27
CA PRO A 49 -5.89 -0.64 -20.14
C PRO A 49 -6.12 0.46 -21.18
N GLY A 50 -5.08 1.18 -21.46
CA GLY A 50 -5.17 2.27 -22.40
C GLY A 50 -6.08 3.38 -21.91
N GLY A 51 -6.47 3.28 -20.67
CA GLY A 51 -7.48 4.15 -20.13
C GLY A 51 -7.04 5.57 -20.04
N GLY A 52 -6.79 6.12 -21.13
CA GLY A 52 -6.71 7.54 -21.11
C GLY A 52 -8.05 8.02 -20.65
N PRO A 53 -8.07 9.05 -19.89
CA PRO A 53 -9.34 9.67 -19.56
C PRO A 53 -9.97 10.13 -20.84
N PRO A 54 -11.21 10.16 -20.84
CA PRO A 54 -11.91 10.74 -21.97
C PRO A 54 -11.49 12.17 -22.20
#